data_dde3d19b54441a9dcac65827b62550ff
#
_entry.id   dde3d19b54441a9dcac65827b62550ff
#
_cell.length_a   1.000
_cell.length_b   1.000
_cell.length_c   1.000
_cell.angle_alpha   90.00
_cell.angle_beta   90.00
_cell.angle_gamma   90.00
#
_symmetry.space_group_name_H-M   'P 1'
#
loop_
_entity.id
_entity.type
_entity.pdbx_description
1 polymer ?
#
loop_
_entity_poly.entity_id
_entity_poly.type
_entity_poly.pdbx_seq_one_letter_code
_entity_poly.pdbx_strand_id
1 'polypeptide(L)'
;RGLGDVYKRQGYFHYMPVGNDASTELLLDPDQREYMYHRIREIRAMKGGKPIFAFDFQNDGEYVGGCIAGGRNYCHINPNGDVEPCVFIHYSGANIKEVDLLTALKQPLFMAYRANQPFNCNHLKPCPMLENPEILQRMVHETGAHSTDLQSPESVEHLCGKLSLIH
;
A
#
# COMPACT_ATOMS: atom_id res chain seq x y z
N ARG A 1 21.15 14.09 -14.59
CA ARG A 1 21.62 13.08 -15.58
C ARG A 1 22.64 12.08 -15.03
N GLY A 2 23.28 12.29 -13.87
CA GLY A 2 24.36 11.42 -13.38
C GLY A 2 23.93 10.16 -12.62
N LEU A 3 22.71 10.08 -12.11
CA LEU A 3 22.26 8.96 -11.28
C LEU A 3 21.66 7.80 -12.07
N GLY A 4 21.16 8.01 -13.28
CA GLY A 4 20.54 6.97 -14.11
C GLY A 4 21.49 5.86 -14.56
N ASP A 5 22.79 6.11 -14.56
CA ASP A 5 23.83 5.13 -14.94
C ASP A 5 24.21 4.17 -13.79
N VAL A 6 23.84 4.48 -12.55
CA VAL A 6 24.22 3.73 -11.36
C VAL A 6 23.12 2.73 -10.95
N TYR A 7 21.84 3.05 -11.20
CA TYR A 7 20.72 2.25 -10.74
C TYR A 7 20.27 1.23 -11.80
N LYS A 8 20.27 -0.04 -11.41
CA LYS A 8 19.71 -1.14 -12.21
C LYS A 8 18.22 -1.37 -11.91
N ARG A 9 17.70 -0.73 -10.88
CA ARG A 9 16.31 -0.88 -10.41
C ARG A 9 15.72 0.48 -10.08
N GLN A 10 14.47 0.72 -10.49
CA GLN A 10 13.72 1.93 -10.18
C GLN A 10 12.29 1.55 -9.82
N GLY A 11 11.84 2.00 -8.64
CA GLY A 11 10.47 1.85 -8.18
C GLY A 11 9.68 3.13 -8.41
N TYR A 12 8.48 2.99 -8.89
CA TYR A 12 7.49 4.05 -9.02
C TYR A 12 6.39 3.78 -8.01
N PHE A 13 6.04 4.81 -7.25
CA PHE A 13 4.97 4.77 -6.26
C PHE A 13 4.05 5.95 -6.51
N HIS A 14 2.74 5.71 -6.44
CA HIS A 14 1.80 6.80 -6.34
C HIS A 14 1.96 7.47 -4.97
N TYR A 15 1.65 8.76 -4.92
CA TYR A 15 1.58 9.45 -3.64
C TYR A 15 0.56 8.78 -2.72
N MET A 16 0.95 8.57 -1.47
CA MET A 16 0.10 7.97 -0.44
C MET A 16 -0.16 8.99 0.65
N PRO A 17 -1.42 9.39 0.88
CA PRO A 17 -1.76 10.44 1.84
C PRO A 17 -1.76 9.89 3.29
N VAL A 18 -0.58 9.60 3.80
CA VAL A 18 -0.35 9.07 5.15
C VAL A 18 -0.25 10.21 6.15
N GLY A 19 -0.95 10.09 7.28
CA GLY A 19 -0.97 11.08 8.35
C GLY A 19 -2.14 12.08 8.24
N ASN A 20 -2.50 12.67 9.37
CA ASN A 20 -3.68 13.55 9.49
C ASN A 20 -3.64 14.76 8.54
N ASP A 21 -2.46 15.33 8.32
CA ASP A 21 -2.26 16.55 7.53
C ASP A 21 -1.84 16.28 6.08
N ALA A 22 -1.94 15.03 5.63
CA ALA A 22 -1.56 14.68 4.26
C ALA A 22 -2.49 15.34 3.24
N SER A 23 -1.90 16.04 2.26
CA SER A 23 -2.66 16.72 1.21
C SER A 23 -3.22 15.73 0.20
N THR A 24 -4.52 15.78 -0.04
CA THR A 24 -5.19 15.00 -1.08
C THR A 24 -5.02 15.59 -2.48
N GLU A 25 -4.62 16.86 -2.59
CA GLU A 25 -4.35 17.53 -3.86
C GLU A 25 -3.14 16.96 -4.63
N LEU A 26 -2.28 16.22 -3.92
CA LEU A 26 -1.12 15.54 -4.50
C LEU A 26 -1.45 14.15 -5.09
N LEU A 27 -2.69 13.69 -4.93
CA LEU A 27 -3.11 12.42 -5.52
C LEU A 27 -3.19 12.57 -7.05
N LEU A 28 -2.75 11.52 -7.73
CA LEU A 28 -2.80 11.48 -9.18
C LEU A 28 -4.26 11.42 -9.65
N ASP A 29 -4.59 12.25 -10.62
CA ASP A 29 -5.84 12.14 -11.34
C ASP A 29 -5.85 10.91 -12.27
N PRO A 30 -7.00 10.51 -12.83
CA PRO A 30 -7.10 9.34 -13.71
C PRO A 30 -6.18 9.42 -14.94
N ASP A 31 -6.04 10.57 -15.56
CA ASP A 31 -5.22 10.77 -16.77
C ASP A 31 -3.72 10.62 -16.44
N GLN A 32 -3.29 11.15 -15.30
CA GLN A 32 -1.92 10.99 -14.80
C GLN A 32 -1.62 9.54 -14.46
N ARG A 33 -2.57 8.80 -13.86
CA ARG A 33 -2.42 7.38 -13.57
C ARG A 33 -2.31 6.55 -14.86
N GLU A 34 -3.13 6.82 -15.84
CA GLU A 34 -3.10 6.16 -17.16
C GLU A 34 -1.78 6.46 -17.86
N TYR A 35 -1.34 7.71 -17.87
CA TYR A 35 -0.04 8.11 -18.42
C TYR A 35 1.12 7.34 -17.77
N MET A 36 1.17 7.26 -16.43
CA MET A 36 2.21 6.49 -15.73
C MET A 36 2.19 5.02 -16.10
N TYR A 37 1.00 4.42 -16.10
CA TYR A 37 0.80 3.02 -16.47
C TYR A 37 1.40 2.70 -17.84
N HIS A 38 1.09 3.49 -18.85
CA HIS A 38 1.61 3.30 -20.22
C HIS A 38 3.10 3.61 -20.28
N ARG A 39 3.55 4.69 -19.65
CA ARG A 39 4.95 5.13 -19.71
C ARG A 39 5.93 4.12 -19.09
N ILE A 40 5.57 3.52 -17.98
CA ILE A 40 6.40 2.48 -17.35
C ILE A 40 6.50 1.24 -18.24
N ARG A 41 5.41 0.84 -18.88
CA ARG A 41 5.41 -0.27 -19.84
C ARG A 41 6.29 0.01 -21.06
N GLU A 42 6.25 1.22 -21.59
CA GLU A 42 7.17 1.65 -22.66
C GLU A 42 8.63 1.54 -22.21
N ILE A 43 8.96 2.03 -21.01
CA ILE A 43 10.32 1.95 -20.46
C ILE A 43 10.78 0.49 -20.36
N ARG A 44 9.91 -0.41 -19.90
CA ARG A 44 10.20 -1.85 -19.81
C ARG A 44 10.40 -2.50 -21.19
N ALA A 45 9.70 -2.00 -22.20
CA ALA A 45 9.77 -2.53 -23.57
C ALA A 45 10.95 -1.98 -24.39
N MET A 46 11.67 -0.95 -23.90
CA MET A 46 12.77 -0.34 -24.63
C MET A 46 13.90 -1.34 -24.88
N LYS A 47 14.24 -1.54 -26.17
CA LYS A 47 15.36 -2.35 -26.61
C LYS A 47 16.57 -1.44 -26.91
N GLY A 48 17.78 -1.87 -26.54
CA GLY A 48 19.02 -1.18 -26.93
C GLY A 48 19.56 -0.14 -25.98
N GLY A 49 19.02 0.00 -24.77
CA GLY A 49 19.56 0.81 -23.66
C GLY A 49 20.18 -0.03 -22.56
N LYS A 50 20.74 0.64 -21.51
CA LYS A 50 21.08 -0.06 -20.27
C LYS A 50 19.79 -0.60 -19.65
N PRO A 51 19.70 -1.90 -19.32
CA PRO A 51 18.47 -2.48 -18.78
C PRO A 51 18.21 -1.91 -17.37
N ILE A 52 17.11 -1.19 -17.22
CA ILE A 52 16.59 -0.76 -15.92
C ILE A 52 15.40 -1.65 -15.58
N PHE A 53 15.46 -2.30 -14.43
CA PHE A 53 14.30 -2.97 -13.88
C PHE A 53 13.38 -1.90 -13.26
N ALA A 54 12.32 -1.54 -13.98
CA ALA A 54 11.29 -0.63 -13.51
C ALA A 54 10.13 -1.41 -12.91
N PHE A 55 9.72 -1.14 -11.68
CA PHE A 55 8.50 -1.67 -11.09
C PHE A 55 7.55 -0.52 -10.71
N ASP A 56 6.26 -0.78 -10.84
CA ASP A 56 5.18 0.14 -10.55
C ASP A 56 4.36 -0.45 -9.40
N PHE A 57 4.57 0.04 -8.20
CA PHE A 57 4.08 -0.61 -6.99
C PHE A 57 2.56 -0.83 -6.99
N GLN A 58 1.80 0.16 -7.44
CA GLN A 58 0.35 0.07 -7.51
C GLN A 58 -0.15 -0.64 -8.78
N ASN A 59 0.37 -0.28 -9.95
CA ASN A 59 -0.14 -0.79 -11.21
C ASN A 59 0.35 -2.22 -11.54
N ASP A 60 1.40 -2.71 -10.88
CA ASP A 60 1.86 -4.10 -11.01
C ASP A 60 0.97 -5.12 -10.25
N GLY A 61 -0.08 -4.66 -9.57
CA GLY A 61 -1.10 -5.53 -8.97
C GLY A 61 -1.70 -6.53 -9.95
N GLU A 62 -1.76 -6.16 -11.22
CA GLU A 62 -2.17 -7.02 -12.34
C GLU A 62 -1.32 -8.31 -12.45
N TYR A 63 0.01 -8.22 -12.24
CA TYR A 63 0.94 -9.36 -12.35
C TYR A 63 1.01 -10.21 -11.08
N VAL A 64 0.67 -9.63 -9.93
CA VAL A 64 0.77 -10.29 -8.62
C VAL A 64 -0.59 -10.67 -8.03
N GLY A 65 -1.68 -10.43 -8.77
CA GLY A 65 -3.04 -10.77 -8.33
C GLY A 65 -3.54 -9.88 -7.21
N GLY A 66 -3.31 -8.56 -7.29
CA GLY A 66 -3.78 -7.57 -6.34
C GLY A 66 -2.72 -7.15 -5.31
N CYS A 67 -3.14 -6.73 -4.12
CA CYS A 67 -2.26 -6.27 -3.06
C CYS A 67 -1.42 -7.40 -2.47
N ILE A 68 -0.12 -7.14 -2.23
CA ILE A 68 0.82 -8.11 -1.62
C ILE A 68 0.94 -7.95 -0.10
N ALA A 69 0.31 -6.95 0.49
CA ALA A 69 0.41 -6.58 1.90
C ALA A 69 -0.37 -7.52 2.84
N GLY A 70 -0.40 -7.20 4.13
CA GLY A 70 -1.11 -7.97 5.16
C GLY A 70 -0.56 -9.37 5.37
N GLY A 71 0.76 -9.54 5.25
CA GLY A 71 1.43 -10.82 5.45
C GLY A 71 1.22 -11.83 4.31
N ARG A 72 0.70 -11.42 3.16
CA ARG A 72 0.62 -12.29 1.97
C ARG A 72 2.02 -12.54 1.41
N ASN A 73 2.74 -11.49 1.02
CA ASN A 73 4.12 -11.52 0.55
C ASN A 73 4.97 -10.45 1.24
N TYR A 74 4.34 -9.55 1.99
CA TYR A 74 4.95 -8.40 2.59
C TYR A 74 4.15 -7.94 3.81
N CYS A 75 4.86 -7.45 4.82
CA CYS A 75 4.35 -6.68 5.95
C CYS A 75 5.41 -5.65 6.37
N HIS A 76 5.03 -4.71 7.20
CA HIS A 76 5.92 -3.73 7.79
C HIS A 76 6.01 -3.94 9.30
N ILE A 77 7.18 -3.74 9.88
CA ILE A 77 7.38 -3.68 11.33
C ILE A 77 7.90 -2.29 11.62
N ASN A 78 7.12 -1.51 12.37
CA ASN A 78 7.51 -0.15 12.70
C ASN A 78 8.56 -0.11 13.84
N PRO A 79 9.18 1.05 14.13
CA PRO A 79 10.18 1.17 15.18
C PRO A 79 9.68 0.79 16.58
N ASN A 80 8.38 0.84 16.84
CA ASN A 80 7.77 0.44 18.12
C ASN A 80 7.59 -1.07 18.24
N GLY A 81 7.71 -1.80 17.13
CA GLY A 81 7.52 -3.24 17.03
C GLY A 81 6.14 -3.68 16.57
N ASP A 82 5.25 -2.74 16.23
CA ASP A 82 3.92 -3.09 15.71
C ASP A 82 4.03 -3.68 14.30
N VAL A 83 3.27 -4.74 14.04
CA VAL A 83 3.29 -5.46 12.78
C VAL A 83 2.12 -4.99 11.92
N GLU A 84 2.42 -4.11 10.98
CA GLU A 84 1.48 -3.42 10.13
C GLU A 84 1.31 -4.12 8.77
N PRO A 85 0.16 -3.97 8.10
CA PRO A 85 -0.06 -4.55 6.76
C PRO A 85 0.97 -4.10 5.74
N CYS A 86 1.28 -2.81 5.71
CA CYS A 86 2.32 -2.21 4.86
C CYS A 86 2.78 -0.88 5.47
N VAL A 87 3.85 -0.32 4.92
CA VAL A 87 4.46 0.95 5.37
C VAL A 87 3.52 2.17 5.29
N PHE A 88 2.41 2.06 4.58
CA PHE A 88 1.44 3.15 4.40
C PHE A 88 0.17 2.99 5.27
N ILE A 89 -0.04 1.84 5.89
CA ILE A 89 -1.25 1.54 6.65
C ILE A 89 -0.88 1.27 8.10
N HIS A 90 -1.05 2.28 8.92
CA HIS A 90 -0.61 2.35 10.30
C HIS A 90 -1.68 1.83 11.27
N TYR A 91 -2.09 0.57 11.08
CA TYR A 91 -2.99 -0.16 11.98
C TYR A 91 -2.42 -1.53 12.28
N SER A 92 -2.50 -1.95 13.53
CA SER A 92 -2.05 -3.27 13.96
C SER A 92 -2.86 -3.79 15.15
N GLY A 93 -2.86 -5.09 15.32
CA GLY A 93 -3.33 -5.81 16.50
C GLY A 93 -2.24 -6.67 17.13
N ALA A 94 -0.97 -6.55 16.70
CA ALA A 94 0.13 -7.37 17.20
C ALA A 94 1.46 -6.61 17.22
N ASN A 95 2.26 -6.86 18.26
CA ASN A 95 3.59 -6.28 18.42
C ASN A 95 4.62 -7.39 18.65
N ILE A 96 5.77 -7.34 17.91
CA ILE A 96 6.84 -8.35 18.02
C ILE A 96 7.56 -8.38 19.35
N LYS A 97 7.37 -7.40 20.22
CA LYS A 97 7.87 -7.42 21.59
C LYS A 97 7.00 -8.27 22.52
N GLU A 98 5.77 -8.58 22.11
CA GLU A 98 4.77 -9.30 22.89
C GLU A 98 4.52 -10.71 22.35
N VAL A 99 4.61 -10.88 21.04
CA VAL A 99 4.38 -12.17 20.38
C VAL A 99 5.45 -12.46 19.33
N ASP A 100 5.66 -13.74 19.01
CA ASP A 100 6.55 -14.13 17.92
C ASP A 100 5.99 -13.74 16.54
N LEU A 101 6.89 -13.66 15.56
CA LEU A 101 6.54 -13.22 14.20
C LEU A 101 5.45 -14.10 13.54
N LEU A 102 5.48 -15.40 13.75
CA LEU A 102 4.48 -16.30 13.15
C LEU A 102 3.09 -16.05 13.73
N THR A 103 3.01 -15.76 15.01
CA THR A 103 1.79 -15.35 15.70
C THR A 103 1.32 -13.98 15.17
N ALA A 104 2.22 -13.01 15.07
CA ALA A 104 1.90 -11.68 14.53
C ALA A 104 1.39 -11.74 13.08
N LEU A 105 1.94 -12.63 12.24
CA LEU A 105 1.48 -12.84 10.87
C LEU A 105 0.08 -13.49 10.77
N LYS A 106 -0.46 -13.99 11.88
CA LYS A 106 -1.81 -14.55 12.00
C LYS A 106 -2.76 -13.64 12.76
N GLN A 107 -2.36 -12.40 13.05
CA GLN A 107 -3.23 -11.43 13.71
C GLN A 107 -4.55 -11.24 12.95
N PRO A 108 -5.65 -10.88 13.65
CA PRO A 108 -6.97 -10.76 13.02
C PRO A 108 -6.99 -9.86 11.79
N LEU A 109 -6.29 -8.72 11.80
CA LEU A 109 -6.22 -7.81 10.66
C LEU A 109 -5.60 -8.49 9.43
N PHE A 110 -4.51 -9.27 9.60
CA PHE A 110 -3.88 -9.98 8.48
C PHE A 110 -4.75 -11.12 7.96
N MET A 111 -5.50 -11.77 8.84
CA MET A 111 -6.47 -12.78 8.41
C MET A 111 -7.63 -12.15 7.63
N ALA A 112 -8.10 -10.95 8.04
CA ALA A 112 -9.09 -10.19 7.30
C ALA A 112 -8.55 -9.76 5.92
N TYR A 113 -7.27 -9.34 5.83
CA TYR A 113 -6.61 -9.09 4.54
C TYR A 113 -6.65 -10.29 3.62
N ARG A 114 -6.30 -11.47 4.11
CA ARG A 114 -6.31 -12.73 3.31
C ARG A 114 -7.72 -13.10 2.84
N ALA A 115 -8.73 -12.90 3.70
CA ALA A 115 -10.11 -13.24 3.38
C ALA A 115 -10.75 -12.29 2.36
N ASN A 116 -10.30 -11.03 2.30
CA ASN A 116 -10.88 -10.00 1.43
C ASN A 116 -10.08 -9.78 0.14
N GLN A 117 -8.93 -10.44 -0.05
CA GLN A 117 -8.16 -10.31 -1.30
C GLN A 117 -8.73 -11.19 -2.43
N PRO A 118 -8.71 -10.70 -3.67
CA PRO A 118 -8.33 -9.34 -4.06
C PRO A 118 -9.39 -8.32 -3.62
N PHE A 119 -8.99 -7.18 -3.09
CA PHE A 119 -9.90 -6.12 -2.63
C PHE A 119 -10.77 -5.54 -3.74
N ASN A 120 -10.34 -5.70 -4.99
CA ASN A 120 -11.07 -5.29 -6.17
C ASN A 120 -10.85 -6.30 -7.30
N CYS A 121 -11.89 -6.57 -8.10
CA CYS A 121 -11.77 -7.40 -9.30
C CYS A 121 -10.88 -6.74 -10.37
N ASN A 122 -10.80 -5.42 -10.38
CA ASN A 122 -9.81 -4.68 -11.16
C ASN A 122 -8.49 -4.62 -10.37
N HIS A 123 -7.51 -5.43 -10.77
CA HIS A 123 -6.21 -5.50 -10.13
C HIS A 123 -5.34 -4.24 -10.32
N LEU A 124 -5.77 -3.27 -11.11
CA LEU A 124 -5.20 -1.92 -11.15
C LEU A 124 -5.72 -1.02 -10.01
N LYS A 125 -6.65 -1.52 -9.20
CA LYS A 125 -7.15 -0.92 -7.97
C LYS A 125 -6.86 -1.81 -6.76
N PRO A 126 -5.59 -2.19 -6.50
CA PRO A 126 -5.26 -3.22 -5.53
C PRO A 126 -5.25 -2.75 -4.08
N CYS A 127 -5.12 -1.45 -3.82
CA CYS A 127 -4.86 -0.93 -2.49
C CYS A 127 -6.15 -0.78 -1.68
N PRO A 128 -6.22 -1.39 -0.48
CA PRO A 128 -7.40 -1.22 0.37
C PRO A 128 -7.48 0.20 0.97
N MET A 129 -6.38 0.93 1.07
CA MET A 129 -6.41 2.32 1.54
C MET A 129 -6.81 3.27 0.42
N LEU A 130 -6.10 3.20 -0.73
CA LEU A 130 -6.22 4.22 -1.78
C LEU A 130 -7.46 4.03 -2.65
N GLU A 131 -7.83 2.79 -2.97
CA GLU A 131 -8.88 2.48 -3.94
C GLU A 131 -10.11 1.76 -3.36
N ASN A 132 -10.02 1.25 -2.12
CA ASN A 132 -11.09 0.49 -1.48
C ASN A 132 -11.19 0.83 0.02
N PRO A 133 -11.28 2.11 0.39
CA PRO A 133 -11.18 2.56 1.78
C PRO A 133 -12.27 1.98 2.69
N GLU A 134 -13.46 1.72 2.16
CA GLU A 134 -14.55 1.10 2.90
C GLU A 134 -14.22 -0.34 3.35
N ILE A 135 -13.40 -1.04 2.58
CA ILE A 135 -12.94 -2.39 2.96
C ILE A 135 -11.91 -2.29 4.09
N LEU A 136 -10.99 -1.34 4.00
CA LEU A 136 -10.02 -1.10 5.07
C LEU A 136 -10.73 -0.72 6.38
N GLN A 137 -11.67 0.22 6.32
CA GLN A 137 -12.45 0.66 7.48
C GLN A 137 -13.14 -0.52 8.15
N ARG A 138 -13.85 -1.33 7.37
CA ARG A 138 -14.51 -2.52 7.88
C ARG A 138 -13.53 -3.49 8.54
N MET A 139 -12.40 -3.80 7.88
CA MET A 139 -11.40 -4.72 8.44
C MET A 139 -10.83 -4.22 9.76
N VAL A 140 -10.52 -2.93 9.88
CA VAL A 140 -10.00 -2.34 11.12
C VAL A 140 -11.03 -2.46 12.26
N HIS A 141 -12.29 -2.15 11.98
CA HIS A 141 -13.37 -2.26 12.99
C HIS A 141 -13.63 -3.70 13.43
N GLU A 142 -13.79 -4.62 12.47
CA GLU A 142 -14.10 -6.02 12.78
C GLU A 142 -12.99 -6.72 13.54
N THR A 143 -11.74 -6.29 13.35
CA THR A 143 -10.57 -6.92 13.98
C THR A 143 -10.10 -6.23 15.26
N GLY A 144 -10.64 -5.05 15.56
CA GLY A 144 -10.21 -4.25 16.70
C GLY A 144 -8.77 -3.74 16.58
N ALA A 145 -8.22 -3.67 15.36
CA ALA A 145 -6.91 -3.11 15.13
C ALA A 145 -6.90 -1.61 15.49
N HIS A 146 -5.81 -1.16 16.09
CA HIS A 146 -5.65 0.23 16.54
C HIS A 146 -4.62 0.97 15.69
N SER A 147 -4.69 2.31 15.71
CA SER A 147 -3.66 3.14 15.08
C SER A 147 -2.32 2.96 15.79
N THR A 148 -1.27 2.79 15.00
CA THR A 148 0.11 2.61 15.47
C THR A 148 0.91 3.92 15.43
N ASP A 149 0.32 5.02 14.98
CA ASP A 149 0.90 6.34 15.06
C ASP A 149 0.73 6.89 16.48
N LEU A 150 1.86 6.97 17.19
CA LEU A 150 1.88 7.41 18.59
C LEU A 150 1.82 8.94 18.74
N GLN A 151 2.22 9.69 17.74
CA GLN A 151 2.27 11.15 17.81
C GLN A 151 0.95 11.79 17.40
N SER A 152 0.31 11.25 16.39
CA SER A 152 -0.92 11.78 15.82
C SER A 152 -1.82 10.63 15.34
N PRO A 153 -2.38 9.83 16.28
CA PRO A 153 -3.21 8.69 15.92
C PRO A 153 -4.34 9.11 14.98
N GLU A 154 -4.35 8.55 13.78
CA GLU A 154 -5.40 8.78 12.81
C GLU A 154 -6.48 7.70 12.93
N SER A 155 -7.75 8.11 13.10
CA SER A 155 -8.85 7.16 13.04
C SER A 155 -9.06 6.65 11.62
N VAL A 156 -9.53 5.42 11.48
CA VAL A 156 -9.78 4.84 10.17
C VAL A 156 -10.92 5.57 9.44
N GLU A 157 -11.87 6.16 10.16
CA GLU A 157 -12.94 6.99 9.61
C GLU A 157 -12.38 8.26 8.95
N HIS A 158 -11.46 8.94 9.64
CA HIS A 158 -10.82 10.14 9.10
C HIS A 158 -10.01 9.82 7.86
N LEU A 159 -9.17 8.77 7.91
CA LEU A 159 -8.38 8.30 6.77
C LEU A 159 -9.28 7.96 5.58
N CYS A 160 -10.30 7.14 5.79
CA CYS A 160 -11.21 6.73 4.71
C CYS A 160 -12.08 7.86 4.20
N GLY A 161 -12.49 8.78 5.08
CA GLY A 161 -13.24 9.99 4.70
C GLY A 161 -12.46 10.90 3.74
N LYS A 162 -11.16 11.11 3.98
CA LYS A 162 -10.28 11.84 3.05
C LYS A 162 -10.25 11.22 1.66
N LEU A 163 -10.21 9.89 1.59
CA LEU A 163 -10.02 9.14 0.36
C LEU A 163 -11.32 8.94 -0.42
N SER A 164 -12.45 8.83 0.26
CA SER A 164 -13.77 8.70 -0.37
C SER A 164 -14.22 9.95 -1.15
N LEU A 165 -13.61 11.10 -0.89
CA LEU A 165 -13.88 12.35 -1.63
C LEU A 165 -13.23 12.40 -3.03
N ILE A 166 -12.44 11.39 -3.40
CA ILE A 166 -11.55 11.40 -4.58
C ILE A 166 -12.03 10.38 -5.65
N HIS A 167 -13.05 9.60 -5.32
CA HIS A 167 -13.58 8.52 -6.19
C HIS A 167 -14.95 8.84 -6.77
#